data_2f6e8dd177f15054aecffd95baf27582
#
_entry.id   2f6e8dd177f15054aecffd95baf27582
#
_cell.length_a   1.000
_cell.length_b   1.000
_cell.length_c   1.000
_cell.angle_alpha   90.00
_cell.angle_beta   90.00
_cell.angle_gamma   90.00
#
_symmetry.space_group_name_H-M   'P 1'
#
loop_
_entity.id
_entity.type
_entity.pdbx_description
1 polymer ?
#
loop_
_entity_poly.entity_id
_entity_poly.type
_entity_poly.pdbx_seq_one_letter_code
_entity_poly.pdbx_strand_id
1 'polypeptide(L)'
;VEGNFIQFDRLRRKQHFRRVFYRCVACAIILLSVGGAFRYWDEKPEMRLVQEGIQPGKSQAILYMASGQVVSVDKDAQELKEVDGTCINVDSVAGMTYNVTAGESSSEVLYNRVVVPKGGEFKLTLSDGTKVWLNSFSELRYPVNFTGKKREVILAGEAYFDVVGDPEHPFVVKVNDLDISVLGTQFNVNAYTAGIVKTVLVEGRVNLRGRMGEIDLHPRQMGEYRETDGNLYMTEVDVLPHVAWKDGNFIFRSESLEDIMDKLSIWYNLDVFYTNDELRGIRLSGNLFRY
;
A
#
# COMPACT_ATOMS: atom_id res chain seq x y z
N VAL A 1 -81.45 -63.15 6.70
CA VAL A 1 -81.39 -61.70 6.23
C VAL A 1 -80.35 -60.88 7.01
N GLU A 2 -79.88 -61.33 8.22
CA GLU A 2 -78.96 -60.58 9.11
C GLU A 2 -77.44 -60.61 8.70
N GLY A 3 -77.04 -61.56 7.85
CA GLY A 3 -75.63 -61.71 7.46
C GLY A 3 -75.03 -60.61 6.55
N ASN A 4 -75.87 -59.97 5.76
CA ASN A 4 -75.38 -59.00 4.75
C ASN A 4 -75.12 -57.57 5.30
N PHE A 5 -75.76 -57.19 6.41
CA PHE A 5 -75.60 -55.84 7.00
C PHE A 5 -74.24 -55.68 7.66
N ILE A 6 -73.71 -56.67 8.34
CA ILE A 6 -72.43 -56.64 9.05
C ILE A 6 -71.24 -56.53 8.07
N GLN A 7 -71.39 -57.09 6.90
CA GLN A 7 -70.34 -57.10 5.86
C GLN A 7 -70.21 -55.70 5.19
N PHE A 8 -71.34 -55.01 4.96
CA PHE A 8 -71.37 -53.65 4.40
C PHE A 8 -70.79 -52.59 5.36
N ASP A 9 -71.02 -52.72 6.63
CA ASP A 9 -70.46 -51.79 7.64
C ASP A 9 -68.95 -51.96 7.80
N ARG A 10 -68.41 -53.18 7.68
CA ARG A 10 -66.96 -53.40 7.72
C ARG A 10 -66.24 -52.83 6.50
N LEU A 11 -66.86 -52.90 5.31
CA LEU A 11 -66.32 -52.32 4.09
C LEU A 11 -66.38 -50.78 4.08
N ARG A 12 -67.46 -50.16 4.63
CA ARG A 12 -67.58 -48.75 4.79
C ARG A 12 -66.58 -48.16 5.79
N ARG A 13 -66.35 -48.83 6.92
CA ARG A 13 -65.34 -48.48 7.91
C ARG A 13 -63.89 -48.59 7.35
N LYS A 14 -63.61 -49.62 6.56
CA LYS A 14 -62.27 -49.76 5.88
C LYS A 14 -62.04 -48.67 4.82
N GLN A 15 -63.09 -48.30 4.09
CA GLN A 15 -62.95 -47.18 3.09
C GLN A 15 -62.80 -45.84 3.79
N HIS A 16 -63.51 -45.58 4.88
CA HIS A 16 -63.40 -44.37 5.66
C HIS A 16 -62.01 -44.25 6.31
N PHE A 17 -61.54 -45.35 6.89
CA PHE A 17 -60.19 -45.41 7.47
C PHE A 17 -59.06 -45.20 6.45
N ARG A 18 -59.19 -45.75 5.26
CA ARG A 18 -58.26 -45.50 4.17
C ARG A 18 -58.23 -44.06 3.69
N ARG A 19 -59.41 -43.42 3.58
CA ARG A 19 -59.50 -41.98 3.22
C ARG A 19 -58.90 -41.08 4.26
N VAL A 20 -59.13 -41.33 5.52
CA VAL A 20 -58.54 -40.59 6.65
C VAL A 20 -57.04 -40.79 6.68
N PHE A 21 -56.57 -42.02 6.53
CA PHE A 21 -55.15 -42.34 6.48
C PHE A 21 -54.42 -41.63 5.32
N TYR A 22 -54.95 -41.67 4.11
CA TYR A 22 -54.35 -40.93 2.98
C TYR A 22 -54.34 -39.42 3.17
N ARG A 23 -55.38 -38.86 3.85
CA ARG A 23 -55.42 -37.43 4.21
C ARG A 23 -54.34 -37.09 5.22
N CYS A 24 -54.15 -37.87 6.25
CA CYS A 24 -53.11 -37.71 7.25
C CYS A 24 -51.67 -37.81 6.63
N VAL A 25 -51.44 -38.76 5.72
CA VAL A 25 -50.20 -38.95 5.03
C VAL A 25 -49.93 -37.76 4.09
N ALA A 26 -50.93 -37.25 3.39
CA ALA A 26 -50.80 -36.10 2.54
C ALA A 26 -50.45 -34.81 3.38
N CYS A 27 -51.13 -34.61 4.52
CA CYS A 27 -50.79 -33.50 5.43
C CYS A 27 -49.37 -33.63 5.99
N ALA A 28 -48.91 -34.86 6.36
CA ALA A 28 -47.55 -35.07 6.84
C ALA A 28 -46.49 -34.75 5.72
N ILE A 29 -46.73 -35.13 4.49
CA ILE A 29 -45.86 -34.82 3.34
C ILE A 29 -45.82 -33.30 3.12
N ILE A 30 -46.95 -32.61 3.18
CA ILE A 30 -47.01 -31.16 3.04
C ILE A 30 -46.24 -30.45 4.16
N LEU A 31 -46.40 -30.89 5.39
CA LEU A 31 -45.66 -30.37 6.54
C LEU A 31 -44.14 -30.59 6.43
N LEU A 32 -43.74 -31.78 5.96
CA LEU A 32 -42.33 -32.11 5.75
C LEU A 32 -41.75 -31.29 4.56
N SER A 33 -42.50 -31.10 3.49
CA SER A 33 -42.04 -30.28 2.34
C SER A 33 -41.98 -28.79 2.69
N VAL A 34 -42.94 -28.26 3.46
CA VAL A 34 -42.90 -26.88 3.94
C VAL A 34 -41.76 -26.69 4.96
N GLY A 35 -41.57 -27.63 5.88
CA GLY A 35 -40.47 -27.59 6.83
C GLY A 35 -39.09 -27.73 6.17
N GLY A 36 -39.00 -28.56 5.12
CA GLY A 36 -37.79 -28.67 4.29
C GLY A 36 -37.51 -27.41 3.48
N ALA A 37 -38.54 -26.81 2.88
CA ALA A 37 -38.41 -25.54 2.16
C ALA A 37 -38.05 -24.37 3.09
N PHE A 38 -38.58 -24.36 4.33
CA PHE A 38 -38.24 -23.37 5.33
C PHE A 38 -36.79 -23.51 5.80
N ARG A 39 -36.31 -24.74 6.02
CA ARG A 39 -34.87 -24.98 6.31
C ARG A 39 -33.96 -24.62 5.14
N TYR A 40 -34.36 -24.95 3.92
CA TYR A 40 -33.58 -24.60 2.71
C TYR A 40 -33.53 -23.09 2.48
N TRP A 41 -34.54 -22.33 2.90
CA TRP A 41 -34.53 -20.85 2.84
C TRP A 41 -33.79 -20.23 4.01
N ASP A 42 -33.74 -20.86 5.16
CA ASP A 42 -33.01 -20.37 6.34
C ASP A 42 -31.51 -20.66 6.24
N GLU A 43 -31.10 -21.66 5.45
CA GLU A 43 -29.72 -21.91 5.05
C GLU A 43 -29.31 -21.04 3.83
N LYS A 44 -29.70 -19.76 3.81
CA LYS A 44 -28.90 -18.82 3.03
C LYS A 44 -27.51 -18.84 3.64
N PRO A 45 -26.44 -19.12 2.86
CA PRO A 45 -25.10 -18.90 3.37
C PRO A 45 -25.09 -17.44 3.82
N GLU A 46 -25.10 -17.17 5.12
CA GLU A 46 -24.60 -15.94 5.62
C GLU A 46 -23.21 -15.86 5.00
N MET A 47 -23.08 -15.04 3.97
CA MET A 47 -21.79 -14.54 3.55
C MET A 47 -21.30 -13.81 4.79
N ARG A 48 -20.64 -14.56 5.71
CA ARG A 48 -19.79 -13.96 6.73
C ARG A 48 -18.77 -13.18 5.93
N LEU A 49 -19.10 -11.93 5.66
CA LEU A 49 -18.08 -10.93 5.49
C LEU A 49 -17.24 -11.10 6.74
N VAL A 50 -16.13 -11.83 6.61
CA VAL A 50 -15.05 -11.73 7.58
C VAL A 50 -14.67 -10.27 7.46
N GLN A 51 -15.30 -9.46 8.29
CA GLN A 51 -14.95 -8.09 8.52
C GLN A 51 -13.64 -8.16 9.30
N GLU A 52 -12.57 -8.61 8.62
CA GLU A 52 -11.24 -8.24 9.04
C GLU A 52 -11.27 -6.72 8.99
N GLY A 53 -11.39 -6.11 10.16
CA GLY A 53 -11.44 -4.66 10.28
C GLY A 53 -10.25 -4.09 9.51
N ILE A 54 -10.45 -3.00 8.78
CA ILE A 54 -9.38 -2.28 8.08
C ILE A 54 -8.23 -2.12 9.06
N GLN A 55 -7.08 -2.73 8.75
CA GLN A 55 -5.89 -2.64 9.58
C GLN A 55 -5.01 -1.50 9.07
N PRO A 56 -4.45 -0.67 9.95
CA PRO A 56 -3.47 0.32 9.55
C PRO A 56 -2.22 -0.37 9.00
N GLY A 57 -1.50 0.34 8.16
CA GLY A 57 -0.19 -0.09 7.69
C GLY A 57 0.82 -0.21 8.85
N LYS A 58 1.92 -0.89 8.60
CA LYS A 58 2.97 -1.16 9.58
C LYS A 58 4.36 -1.00 8.96
N SER A 59 5.39 -0.91 9.82
CA SER A 59 6.78 -0.96 9.36
C SER A 59 7.07 -2.35 8.77
N GLN A 60 7.28 -2.42 7.45
CA GLN A 60 7.61 -3.65 6.73
C GLN A 60 8.25 -3.36 5.38
N ALA A 61 9.25 -4.13 5.01
CA ALA A 61 9.90 -4.05 3.71
C ALA A 61 10.51 -5.41 3.32
N ILE A 62 10.85 -5.54 2.05
CA ILE A 62 11.62 -6.66 1.51
C ILE A 62 12.93 -6.09 0.98
N LEU A 63 14.05 -6.55 1.54
CA LEU A 63 15.39 -6.20 1.08
C LEU A 63 15.88 -7.27 0.10
N TYR A 64 16.24 -6.85 -1.10
CA TYR A 64 16.96 -7.63 -2.09
C TYR A 64 18.42 -7.19 -2.07
N MET A 65 19.30 -8.06 -1.60
CA MET A 65 20.71 -7.78 -1.46
C MET A 65 21.47 -8.02 -2.77
N ALA A 66 22.62 -7.37 -2.94
CA ALA A 66 23.51 -7.57 -4.07
C ALA A 66 24.01 -9.03 -4.16
N SER A 67 24.10 -9.73 -3.01
CA SER A 67 24.41 -11.16 -2.92
C SER A 67 23.37 -12.08 -3.55
N GLY A 68 22.17 -11.54 -3.89
CA GLY A 68 21.01 -12.30 -4.32
C GLY A 68 20.12 -12.80 -3.16
N GLN A 69 20.52 -12.57 -1.91
CA GLN A 69 19.69 -12.88 -0.75
C GLN A 69 18.47 -11.97 -0.69
N VAL A 70 17.31 -12.53 -0.31
CA VAL A 70 16.06 -11.79 -0.09
C VAL A 70 15.67 -11.91 1.37
N VAL A 71 15.47 -10.77 2.03
CA VAL A 71 15.19 -10.69 3.47
C VAL A 71 13.91 -9.90 3.71
N SER A 72 12.97 -10.47 4.48
CA SER A 72 11.79 -9.73 4.97
C SER A 72 12.18 -8.96 6.22
N VAL A 73 11.89 -7.65 6.22
CA VAL A 73 12.23 -6.71 7.29
C VAL A 73 10.93 -6.34 8.04
N ASP A 74 10.30 -7.35 8.63
CA ASP A 74 9.03 -7.21 9.38
C ASP A 74 9.14 -7.68 10.84
N LYS A 75 10.28 -8.20 11.23
CA LYS A 75 10.54 -8.88 12.52
C LYS A 75 11.89 -8.49 13.11
N ASP A 76 12.21 -9.12 14.21
CA ASP A 76 13.34 -8.87 15.11
C ASP A 76 14.62 -8.33 14.46
N ALA A 77 15.37 -7.56 15.24
CA ALA A 77 16.66 -7.01 14.85
C ALA A 77 17.57 -8.10 14.25
N GLN A 78 18.09 -7.84 13.05
CA GLN A 78 18.97 -8.75 12.33
C GLN A 78 20.24 -8.01 11.91
N GLU A 79 21.38 -8.70 11.98
CA GLU A 79 22.61 -8.25 11.35
C GLU A 79 22.84 -9.06 10.08
N LEU A 80 22.92 -8.36 8.95
CA LEU A 80 23.19 -8.96 7.64
C LEU A 80 24.55 -8.48 7.15
N LYS A 81 25.17 -9.25 6.28
CA LYS A 81 26.50 -8.93 5.74
C LYS A 81 26.48 -9.05 4.22
N GLU A 82 26.93 -7.99 3.55
CA GLU A 82 27.13 -7.97 2.11
C GLU A 82 28.43 -8.69 1.70
N VAL A 83 28.54 -8.97 0.40
CA VAL A 83 29.73 -9.64 -0.17
C VAL A 83 31.02 -8.82 -0.05
N ASP A 84 30.91 -7.48 0.04
CA ASP A 84 32.03 -6.56 0.28
C ASP A 84 32.39 -6.39 1.77
N GLY A 85 31.68 -7.10 2.65
CA GLY A 85 31.88 -7.02 4.10
C GLY A 85 31.08 -5.93 4.81
N THR A 86 30.31 -5.12 4.09
CA THR A 86 29.40 -4.11 4.68
C THR A 86 28.39 -4.78 5.60
N CYS A 87 28.30 -4.32 6.84
CA CYS A 87 27.30 -4.78 7.80
C CYS A 87 26.02 -3.95 7.66
N ILE A 88 24.88 -4.62 7.58
CA ILE A 88 23.56 -4.02 7.53
C ILE A 88 22.84 -4.39 8.81
N ASN A 89 22.58 -3.41 9.67
CA ASN A 89 21.75 -3.58 10.85
C ASN A 89 20.31 -3.29 10.48
N VAL A 90 19.44 -4.26 10.68
CA VAL A 90 18.02 -4.20 10.41
C VAL A 90 17.27 -4.22 11.72
N ASP A 91 16.42 -3.22 11.95
CA ASP A 91 15.52 -3.11 13.10
C ASP A 91 14.15 -2.63 12.62
N SER A 92 13.09 -3.30 13.03
CA SER A 92 11.73 -2.99 12.58
C SER A 92 11.21 -1.61 13.04
N VAL A 93 11.80 -1.06 14.12
CA VAL A 93 11.42 0.24 14.70
C VAL A 93 12.40 1.33 14.28
N ALA A 94 13.71 1.07 14.44
CA ALA A 94 14.76 2.03 14.10
C ALA A 94 15.02 2.13 12.59
N GLY A 95 14.61 1.13 11.84
CA GLY A 95 14.86 1.00 10.40
C GLY A 95 16.16 0.26 10.09
N MET A 96 16.67 0.45 8.88
CA MET A 96 17.88 -0.20 8.41
C MET A 96 19.04 0.80 8.33
N THR A 97 20.23 0.37 8.75
CA THR A 97 21.44 1.21 8.75
C THR A 97 22.63 0.43 8.15
N TYR A 98 23.37 1.10 7.28
CA TYR A 98 24.57 0.59 6.66
C TYR A 98 25.82 1.03 7.45
N ASN A 99 26.60 0.07 7.89
CA ASN A 99 27.91 0.29 8.52
C ASN A 99 28.99 -0.24 7.58
N VAL A 100 29.61 0.67 6.83
CA VAL A 100 30.71 0.34 5.94
C VAL A 100 31.96 0.10 6.77
N THR A 101 32.43 -1.12 6.84
CA THR A 101 33.80 -1.43 7.32
C THR A 101 34.76 -1.15 6.17
N ALA A 102 35.81 -0.38 6.44
CA ALA A 102 36.89 -0.12 5.48
C ALA A 102 37.54 -1.46 5.10
N GLY A 103 37.00 -2.14 4.13
CA GLY A 103 37.42 -3.39 3.58
C GLY A 103 37.57 -3.28 2.06
N GLU A 104 38.17 -4.25 1.43
CA GLU A 104 38.60 -4.27 0.04
C GLU A 104 37.61 -3.60 -0.92
N SER A 105 38.08 -2.53 -1.57
CA SER A 105 37.32 -1.82 -2.59
C SER A 105 37.02 -2.78 -3.75
N SER A 106 35.83 -3.33 -3.79
CA SER A 106 35.33 -4.04 -4.95
C SER A 106 35.34 -3.10 -6.16
N SER A 107 35.86 -3.54 -7.30
CA SER A 107 35.84 -2.76 -8.53
C SER A 107 34.42 -2.61 -9.12
N GLU A 108 33.46 -3.35 -8.62
CA GLU A 108 32.08 -3.36 -9.07
C GLU A 108 31.15 -2.74 -8.01
N VAL A 109 30.28 -1.83 -8.44
CA VAL A 109 29.31 -1.18 -7.55
C VAL A 109 28.17 -2.15 -7.25
N LEU A 110 28.06 -2.55 -5.99
CA LEU A 110 26.97 -3.42 -5.51
C LEU A 110 25.71 -2.60 -5.27
N TYR A 111 24.57 -3.12 -5.69
CA TYR A 111 23.27 -2.46 -5.52
C TYR A 111 22.32 -3.30 -4.69
N ASN A 112 21.70 -2.67 -3.72
CA ASN A 112 20.56 -3.20 -2.99
C ASN A 112 19.27 -2.55 -3.45
N ARG A 113 18.17 -3.25 -3.19
CA ARG A 113 16.82 -2.78 -3.51
C ARG A 113 15.89 -3.08 -2.34
N VAL A 114 15.23 -2.04 -1.83
CA VAL A 114 14.18 -2.15 -0.80
C VAL A 114 12.82 -1.94 -1.46
N VAL A 115 11.89 -2.86 -1.22
CA VAL A 115 10.51 -2.81 -1.69
C VAL A 115 9.59 -2.75 -0.50
N VAL A 116 8.76 -1.72 -0.44
CA VAL A 116 7.71 -1.55 0.58
C VAL A 116 6.37 -1.95 -0.04
N PRO A 117 5.70 -2.97 0.46
CA PRO A 117 4.39 -3.37 -0.06
C PRO A 117 3.29 -2.35 0.29
N LYS A 118 2.10 -2.50 -0.29
CA LYS A 118 0.91 -1.77 0.18
C LYS A 118 0.68 -2.05 1.66
N GLY A 119 0.23 -1.05 2.41
CA GLY A 119 0.08 -1.15 3.87
C GLY A 119 1.42 -1.22 4.62
N GLY A 120 2.53 -0.88 3.96
CA GLY A 120 3.85 -0.80 4.56
C GLY A 120 4.40 0.62 4.62
N GLU A 121 5.38 0.84 5.46
CA GLU A 121 6.31 1.97 5.40
C GLU A 121 7.66 1.49 5.89
N PHE A 122 8.72 2.15 5.50
CA PHE A 122 10.04 1.77 5.94
C PHE A 122 11.01 2.94 5.99
N LYS A 123 11.91 2.92 6.99
CA LYS A 123 12.97 3.90 7.14
C LYS A 123 14.32 3.24 6.95
N LEU A 124 15.20 3.88 6.19
CA LEU A 124 16.59 3.42 6.07
C LEU A 124 17.57 4.59 6.13
N THR A 125 18.77 4.31 6.60
CA THR A 125 19.91 5.23 6.56
C THR A 125 20.93 4.64 5.60
N LEU A 126 21.23 5.37 4.53
CA LEU A 126 22.19 4.97 3.50
C LEU A 126 23.64 5.07 4.04
N SER A 127 24.60 4.56 3.29
CA SER A 127 26.02 4.52 3.67
C SER A 127 26.65 5.91 3.85
N ASP A 128 26.08 6.94 3.22
CA ASP A 128 26.50 8.35 3.38
C ASP A 128 25.86 9.06 4.58
N GLY A 129 24.99 8.35 5.34
CA GLY A 129 24.23 8.90 6.45
C GLY A 129 22.90 9.55 6.03
N THR A 130 22.57 9.62 4.73
CA THR A 130 21.28 10.12 4.25
C THR A 130 20.15 9.25 4.76
N LYS A 131 19.12 9.87 5.33
CA LYS A 131 17.92 9.18 5.82
C LYS A 131 16.82 9.22 4.77
N VAL A 132 16.19 8.07 4.55
CA VAL A 132 15.09 7.91 3.60
C VAL A 132 13.93 7.26 4.30
N TRP A 133 12.74 7.86 4.17
CA TRP A 133 11.47 7.24 4.54
C TRP A 133 10.78 6.82 3.25
N LEU A 134 10.46 5.55 3.11
CA LEU A 134 9.70 5.00 1.99
C LEU A 134 8.25 4.82 2.42
N ASN A 135 7.35 5.40 1.66
CA ASN A 135 5.91 5.21 1.87
C ASN A 135 5.43 3.87 1.28
N SER A 136 4.20 3.50 1.55
CA SER A 136 3.58 2.27 1.03
C SER A 136 3.69 2.16 -0.49
N PHE A 137 3.85 0.94 -0.99
CA PHE A 137 3.94 0.65 -2.41
C PHE A 137 5.06 1.42 -3.12
N SER A 138 6.24 1.48 -2.47
CA SER A 138 7.41 2.18 -2.99
C SER A 138 8.63 1.26 -3.06
N GLU A 139 9.54 1.59 -3.95
CA GLU A 139 10.79 0.87 -4.17
C GLU A 139 11.95 1.86 -4.27
N LEU A 140 13.06 1.55 -3.60
CA LEU A 140 14.33 2.27 -3.72
C LEU A 140 15.44 1.31 -4.09
N ARG A 141 16.15 1.59 -5.18
CA ARG A 141 17.38 0.94 -5.57
C ARG A 141 18.55 1.89 -5.36
N TYR A 142 19.57 1.44 -4.65
CA TYR A 142 20.70 2.27 -4.24
C TYR A 142 21.98 1.44 -4.14
N PRO A 143 23.17 2.05 -4.32
CA PRO A 143 24.44 1.36 -4.13
C PRO A 143 24.66 1.11 -2.63
N VAL A 144 25.24 -0.04 -2.28
CA VAL A 144 25.65 -0.40 -0.93
C VAL A 144 26.61 0.67 -0.37
N ASN A 145 27.52 1.16 -1.23
CA ASN A 145 28.45 2.23 -0.90
C ASN A 145 28.54 3.24 -2.06
N PHE A 146 28.56 4.54 -1.76
CA PHE A 146 28.72 5.60 -2.73
C PHE A 146 30.22 5.84 -3.00
N THR A 147 30.71 5.35 -4.13
CA THR A 147 32.13 5.48 -4.54
C THR A 147 32.34 6.39 -5.76
N GLY A 148 31.25 6.87 -6.37
CA GLY A 148 31.26 7.70 -7.58
C GLY A 148 31.30 9.20 -7.31
N LYS A 149 31.36 9.99 -8.39
CA LYS A 149 31.25 11.45 -8.36
C LYS A 149 29.85 11.96 -7.95
N LYS A 150 28.88 11.07 -7.92
CA LYS A 150 27.50 11.35 -7.53
C LYS A 150 26.99 10.22 -6.63
N ARG A 151 26.11 10.56 -5.70
CA ARG A 151 25.37 9.61 -4.86
C ARG A 151 24.01 9.38 -5.54
N GLU A 152 23.91 8.34 -6.35
CA GLU A 152 22.73 8.11 -7.21
C GLU A 152 21.85 7.00 -6.65
N VAL A 153 20.55 7.24 -6.57
CA VAL A 153 19.52 6.27 -6.20
C VAL A 153 18.36 6.33 -7.21
N ILE A 154 17.60 5.24 -7.32
CA ILE A 154 16.45 5.13 -8.23
C ILE A 154 15.21 4.87 -7.38
N LEU A 155 14.17 5.70 -7.55
CA LEU A 155 12.93 5.64 -6.80
C LEU A 155 11.76 5.29 -7.73
N ALA A 156 10.86 4.41 -7.24
CA ALA A 156 9.49 4.26 -7.70
C ALA A 156 8.56 4.41 -6.50
N GLY A 157 7.41 5.11 -6.68
CA GLY A 157 6.47 5.40 -5.59
C GLY A 157 6.78 6.71 -4.86
N GLU A 158 6.73 6.73 -3.52
CA GLU A 158 6.91 7.95 -2.73
C GLU A 158 7.97 7.77 -1.64
N ALA A 159 8.86 8.77 -1.55
CA ALA A 159 9.87 8.82 -0.50
C ALA A 159 10.14 10.24 -0.03
N TYR A 160 10.44 10.36 1.26
CA TYR A 160 11.01 11.57 1.85
C TYR A 160 12.50 11.35 2.09
N PHE A 161 13.29 12.33 1.72
CA PHE A 161 14.75 12.33 1.85
C PHE A 161 15.21 13.41 2.80
N ASP A 162 16.10 13.06 3.72
CA ASP A 162 16.90 13.97 4.54
C ASP A 162 18.37 13.73 4.19
N VAL A 163 18.84 14.46 3.19
CA VAL A 163 20.14 14.23 2.54
C VAL A 163 21.25 14.94 3.27
N VAL A 164 22.31 14.18 3.62
CA VAL A 164 23.53 14.73 4.22
C VAL A 164 24.24 15.67 3.24
N GLY A 165 24.64 16.85 3.76
CA GLY A 165 25.32 17.88 2.96
C GLY A 165 26.69 17.42 2.47
N ASP A 166 26.86 17.37 1.14
CA ASP A 166 28.14 17.12 0.45
C ASP A 166 28.12 17.81 -0.92
N PRO A 167 28.70 19.02 -1.02
CA PRO A 167 28.75 19.77 -2.27
C PRO A 167 29.62 19.15 -3.37
N GLU A 168 30.61 18.29 -2.97
CA GLU A 168 31.52 17.69 -3.95
C GLU A 168 30.90 16.45 -4.60
N HIS A 169 29.96 15.77 -3.92
CA HIS A 169 29.28 14.59 -4.42
C HIS A 169 27.77 14.80 -4.35
N PRO A 170 27.14 15.44 -5.38
CA PRO A 170 25.70 15.66 -5.41
C PRO A 170 24.90 14.35 -5.24
N PHE A 171 23.81 14.44 -4.49
CA PHE A 171 22.86 13.33 -4.34
C PHE A 171 21.81 13.45 -5.44
N VAL A 172 21.56 12.37 -6.18
CA VAL A 172 20.65 12.35 -7.33
C VAL A 172 19.61 11.25 -7.13
N VAL A 173 18.35 11.65 -7.10
CA VAL A 173 17.23 10.71 -7.16
C VAL A 173 16.73 10.64 -8.60
N LYS A 174 16.78 9.45 -9.19
CA LYS A 174 16.21 9.18 -10.51
C LYS A 174 14.81 8.63 -10.39
N VAL A 175 13.89 9.24 -11.12
CA VAL A 175 12.51 8.78 -11.26
C VAL A 175 12.14 8.84 -12.73
N ASN A 176 12.08 7.70 -13.39
CA ASN A 176 11.88 7.61 -14.83
C ASN A 176 12.89 8.52 -15.60
N ASP A 177 12.40 9.51 -16.35
CA ASP A 177 13.23 10.46 -17.11
C ASP A 177 13.57 11.75 -16.33
N LEU A 178 13.24 11.82 -15.05
CA LEU A 178 13.53 12.96 -14.19
C LEU A 178 14.75 12.70 -13.31
N ASP A 179 15.75 13.59 -13.37
CA ASP A 179 16.83 13.66 -12.40
C ASP A 179 16.54 14.76 -11.35
N ILE A 180 16.55 14.40 -10.07
CA ILE A 180 16.36 15.29 -8.93
C ILE A 180 17.69 15.40 -8.20
N SER A 181 18.41 16.53 -8.34
CA SER A 181 19.76 16.74 -7.82
C SER A 181 19.77 17.69 -6.64
N VAL A 182 20.47 17.29 -5.55
CA VAL A 182 20.58 18.07 -4.32
C VAL A 182 22.01 17.98 -3.73
N LEU A 183 22.38 18.94 -2.88
CA LEU A 183 23.68 18.98 -2.19
C LEU A 183 23.58 18.72 -0.68
N GLY A 184 22.37 18.83 -0.10
CA GLY A 184 22.09 18.69 1.33
C GLY A 184 20.72 19.33 1.56
N THR A 185 19.67 18.53 1.59
CA THR A 185 18.31 19.03 1.32
C THR A 185 17.29 18.06 1.91
N GLN A 186 16.20 18.63 2.43
CA GLN A 186 15.02 17.87 2.84
C GLN A 186 13.89 18.06 1.82
N PHE A 187 13.41 16.97 1.24
CA PHE A 187 12.38 17.02 0.20
C PHE A 187 11.58 15.71 0.10
N ASN A 188 10.38 15.82 -0.42
CA ASN A 188 9.50 14.67 -0.73
C ASN A 188 9.39 14.48 -2.24
N VAL A 189 9.40 13.23 -2.68
CA VAL A 189 9.15 12.86 -4.08
C VAL A 189 7.98 11.91 -4.11
N ASN A 190 6.97 12.21 -4.93
CA ASN A 190 5.79 11.37 -5.14
C ASN A 190 5.62 11.08 -6.63
N ALA A 191 5.67 9.79 -6.98
CA ALA A 191 5.54 9.27 -8.34
C ALA A 191 4.46 8.17 -8.44
N TYR A 192 3.39 8.25 -7.64
CA TYR A 192 2.28 7.28 -7.71
C TYR A 192 1.40 7.49 -8.94
N THR A 193 1.26 8.73 -9.40
CA THR A 193 0.46 9.03 -10.58
C THR A 193 1.27 8.72 -11.83
N ALA A 194 0.77 7.82 -12.67
CA ALA A 194 1.45 7.45 -13.90
C ALA A 194 1.76 8.68 -14.77
N GLY A 195 3.02 8.83 -15.17
CA GLY A 195 3.48 9.92 -16.01
C GLY A 195 3.60 11.28 -15.32
N ILE A 196 3.43 11.35 -13.97
CA ILE A 196 3.56 12.58 -13.19
C ILE A 196 4.46 12.33 -11.97
N VAL A 197 5.51 13.15 -11.84
CA VAL A 197 6.37 13.15 -10.65
C VAL A 197 6.27 14.50 -9.97
N LYS A 198 5.92 14.50 -8.68
CA LYS A 198 5.85 15.69 -7.84
C LYS A 198 6.99 15.70 -6.84
N THR A 199 7.75 16.80 -6.79
CA THR A 199 8.84 17.00 -5.84
C THR A 199 8.54 18.23 -5.00
N VAL A 200 8.45 18.09 -3.68
CA VAL A 200 8.18 19.19 -2.73
C VAL A 200 9.41 19.45 -1.91
N LEU A 201 9.89 20.69 -1.93
CA LEU A 201 11.07 21.11 -1.18
C LEU A 201 10.69 21.65 0.18
N VAL A 202 11.31 21.07 1.22
CA VAL A 202 11.15 21.48 2.63
C VAL A 202 12.26 22.44 3.04
N GLU A 203 13.53 22.04 2.83
CA GLU A 203 14.71 22.82 3.21
C GLU A 203 15.84 22.59 2.21
N GLY A 204 16.64 23.62 1.95
CA GLY A 204 17.79 23.57 1.04
C GLY A 204 17.45 24.02 -0.39
N ARG A 205 17.96 23.32 -1.38
CA ARG A 205 17.72 23.56 -2.82
C ARG A 205 17.62 22.24 -3.58
N VAL A 206 16.71 22.20 -4.54
CA VAL A 206 16.53 21.06 -5.48
C VAL A 206 16.67 21.59 -6.89
N ASN A 207 17.49 20.94 -7.71
CA ASN A 207 17.48 21.08 -9.18
C ASN A 207 16.73 19.90 -9.78
N LEU A 208 15.68 20.17 -10.55
CA LEU A 208 14.93 19.19 -11.33
C LEU A 208 15.35 19.29 -12.78
N ARG A 209 15.80 18.19 -13.38
CA ARG A 209 16.15 18.09 -14.80
C ARG A 209 15.29 17.03 -15.48
N GLY A 210 14.37 17.49 -16.33
CA GLY A 210 13.54 16.68 -17.22
C GLY A 210 14.06 16.69 -18.66
N ARG A 211 13.29 16.08 -19.57
CA ARG A 211 13.67 16.02 -21.01
C ARG A 211 13.72 17.38 -21.70
N MET A 212 12.85 18.31 -21.30
CA MET A 212 12.68 19.61 -21.99
C MET A 212 13.36 20.78 -21.28
N GLY A 213 14.06 20.54 -20.17
CA GLY A 213 14.76 21.57 -19.42
C GLY A 213 14.96 21.26 -17.97
N GLU A 214 15.37 22.30 -17.23
CA GLU A 214 15.61 22.19 -15.78
C GLU A 214 15.04 23.39 -15.05
N ILE A 215 14.69 23.18 -13.76
CA ILE A 215 14.24 24.23 -12.85
C ILE A 215 14.86 24.02 -11.47
N ASP A 216 15.09 25.12 -10.77
CA ASP A 216 15.49 25.11 -9.36
C ASP A 216 14.27 25.38 -8.47
N LEU A 217 14.12 24.57 -7.41
CA LEU A 217 13.11 24.79 -6.39
C LEU A 217 13.74 25.46 -5.16
N HIS A 218 12.96 26.33 -4.54
CA HIS A 218 13.18 26.92 -3.23
C HIS A 218 12.20 26.33 -2.21
N PRO A 219 12.48 26.44 -0.89
CA PRO A 219 11.57 25.97 0.15
C PRO A 219 10.13 26.43 -0.06
N ARG A 220 9.17 25.52 0.16
CA ARG A 220 7.73 25.68 -0.08
C ARG A 220 7.31 25.70 -1.55
N GLN A 221 8.19 25.28 -2.44
CA GLN A 221 7.84 25.08 -3.84
C GLN A 221 7.69 23.57 -4.15
N MET A 222 6.76 23.27 -5.05
CA MET A 222 6.55 21.96 -5.67
C MET A 222 6.88 22.06 -7.14
N GLY A 223 7.74 21.16 -7.62
CA GLY A 223 7.96 20.89 -9.02
C GLY A 223 7.11 19.71 -9.47
N GLU A 224 6.37 19.86 -10.55
CA GLU A 224 5.63 18.77 -11.21
C GLU A 224 6.24 18.50 -12.59
N TYR A 225 6.78 17.30 -12.77
CA TYR A 225 7.26 16.81 -14.05
C TYR A 225 6.18 15.98 -14.72
N ARG A 226 5.90 16.25 -15.98
CA ARG A 226 4.96 15.47 -16.80
C ARG A 226 5.71 14.75 -17.92
N GLU A 227 5.65 13.43 -17.90
CA GLU A 227 6.32 12.60 -18.92
C GLU A 227 5.71 12.78 -20.31
N THR A 228 4.44 13.11 -20.40
CA THR A 228 3.70 13.24 -21.66
C THR A 228 4.30 14.30 -22.57
N ASP A 229 4.70 15.45 -22.01
CA ASP A 229 5.26 16.59 -22.73
C ASP A 229 6.72 16.90 -22.35
N GLY A 230 7.24 16.23 -21.29
CA GLY A 230 8.60 16.42 -20.77
C GLY A 230 8.82 17.74 -20.04
N ASN A 231 7.74 18.48 -19.74
CA ASN A 231 7.82 19.79 -19.11
C ASN A 231 7.86 19.71 -17.58
N LEU A 232 8.39 20.77 -17.00
CA LEU A 232 8.46 21.02 -15.56
C LEU A 232 7.60 22.24 -15.23
N TYR A 233 6.73 22.08 -14.23
CA TYR A 233 5.86 23.14 -13.71
C TYR A 233 6.20 23.39 -12.25
N MET A 234 6.16 24.64 -11.82
CA MET A 234 6.46 25.03 -10.43
C MET A 234 5.30 25.79 -9.82
N THR A 235 4.95 25.43 -8.57
CA THR A 235 3.92 26.11 -7.78
C THR A 235 4.35 26.26 -6.33
N GLU A 236 3.88 27.30 -5.63
CA GLU A 236 4.01 27.39 -4.17
C GLU A 236 2.95 26.50 -3.51
N VAL A 237 3.35 25.80 -2.44
CA VAL A 237 2.48 24.87 -1.73
C VAL A 237 2.61 24.96 -0.20
N ASP A 238 1.57 24.55 0.51
CA ASP A 238 1.70 24.14 1.90
C ASP A 238 2.44 22.79 1.92
N VAL A 239 3.61 22.76 2.53
CA VAL A 239 4.47 21.56 2.57
C VAL A 239 3.86 20.45 3.41
N LEU A 240 3.12 20.82 4.46
CA LEU A 240 2.69 19.89 5.50
C LEU A 240 1.83 18.72 4.97
N PRO A 241 0.85 18.90 4.06
CA PRO A 241 0.10 17.80 3.46
C PRO A 241 0.94 16.77 2.69
N HIS A 242 2.11 17.20 2.21
CA HIS A 242 2.99 16.35 1.40
C HIS A 242 4.00 15.55 2.21
N VAL A 243 4.26 15.93 3.48
CA VAL A 243 5.32 15.30 4.29
C VAL A 243 4.83 14.71 5.61
N ALA A 244 3.60 15.04 6.05
CA ALA A 244 3.06 14.60 7.34
C ALA A 244 2.95 13.07 7.46
N TRP A 245 2.89 12.37 6.32
CA TRP A 245 2.78 10.92 6.29
C TRP A 245 3.97 10.22 6.99
N LYS A 246 5.20 10.75 6.87
CA LYS A 246 6.37 10.19 7.54
C LYS A 246 6.34 10.32 9.07
N ASP A 247 5.47 11.20 9.58
CA ASP A 247 5.23 11.46 11.00
C ASP A 247 3.89 10.84 11.47
N GLY A 248 3.35 9.88 10.71
CA GLY A 248 2.16 9.12 11.07
C GLY A 248 0.84 9.88 10.90
N ASN A 249 0.77 10.88 10.00
CA ASN A 249 -0.42 11.69 9.78
C ASN A 249 -0.78 11.79 8.30
N PHE A 250 -2.08 11.83 8.01
CA PHE A 250 -2.61 12.34 6.75
C PHE A 250 -3.20 13.73 6.99
N ILE A 251 -2.81 14.69 6.18
CA ILE A 251 -3.34 16.05 6.21
C ILE A 251 -3.89 16.39 4.84
N PHE A 252 -5.17 16.71 4.79
CA PHE A 252 -5.89 17.05 3.57
C PHE A 252 -6.27 18.52 3.59
N ARG A 253 -6.08 19.24 2.49
CA ARG A 253 -6.39 20.66 2.33
C ARG A 253 -7.19 20.87 1.05
N SER A 254 -8.51 20.81 1.16
CA SER A 254 -9.40 20.92 0.01
C SER A 254 -9.01 19.96 -1.13
N GLU A 255 -8.65 18.72 -0.77
CA GLU A 255 -8.34 17.65 -1.72
C GLU A 255 -9.60 16.98 -2.21
N SER A 256 -9.58 16.44 -3.43
CA SER A 256 -10.70 15.64 -3.94
C SER A 256 -10.84 14.33 -3.15
N LEU A 257 -12.06 13.82 -3.04
CA LEU A 257 -12.29 12.52 -2.41
C LEU A 257 -11.50 11.41 -3.13
N GLU A 258 -11.33 11.52 -4.43
CA GLU A 258 -10.52 10.60 -5.24
C GLU A 258 -9.06 10.61 -4.77
N ASP A 259 -8.40 11.79 -4.71
CA ASP A 259 -7.01 11.90 -4.25
C ASP A 259 -6.83 11.41 -2.80
N ILE A 260 -7.84 11.67 -1.93
CA ILE A 260 -7.83 11.19 -0.55
C ILE A 260 -7.91 9.66 -0.52
N MET A 261 -8.86 9.08 -1.25
CA MET A 261 -9.06 7.64 -1.26
C MET A 261 -7.90 6.89 -1.92
N ASP A 262 -7.25 7.47 -2.92
CA ASP A 262 -6.01 6.91 -3.51
C ASP A 262 -4.91 6.79 -2.46
N LYS A 263 -4.67 7.82 -1.65
CA LYS A 263 -3.69 7.79 -0.55
C LYS A 263 -4.05 6.74 0.51
N LEU A 264 -5.34 6.70 0.91
CA LEU A 264 -5.82 5.75 1.90
C LEU A 264 -5.80 4.30 1.38
N SER A 265 -6.12 4.08 0.11
CA SER A 265 -6.10 2.76 -0.51
C SER A 265 -4.72 2.11 -0.49
N ILE A 266 -3.67 2.90 -0.70
CA ILE A 266 -2.29 2.43 -0.65
C ILE A 266 -1.87 2.07 0.78
N TRP A 267 -2.24 2.90 1.77
CA TRP A 267 -1.85 2.70 3.17
C TRP A 267 -2.63 1.59 3.87
N TYR A 268 -3.94 1.52 3.63
CA TYR A 268 -4.80 0.50 4.24
C TYR A 268 -4.95 -0.76 3.37
N ASN A 269 -4.29 -0.81 2.21
CA ASN A 269 -4.38 -1.88 1.21
C ASN A 269 -5.85 -2.19 0.85
N LEU A 270 -6.57 -1.15 0.40
CA LEU A 270 -7.99 -1.21 0.05
C LEU A 270 -8.21 -1.10 -1.45
N ASP A 271 -9.29 -1.72 -1.93
CA ASP A 271 -9.88 -1.43 -3.22
C ASP A 271 -11.05 -0.46 -3.05
N VAL A 272 -11.05 0.64 -3.81
CA VAL A 272 -12.04 1.72 -3.69
C VAL A 272 -12.97 1.69 -4.88
N PHE A 273 -14.28 1.67 -4.61
CA PHE A 273 -15.33 1.70 -5.62
C PHE A 273 -16.26 2.89 -5.38
N TYR A 274 -16.54 3.64 -6.42
CA TYR A 274 -17.48 4.76 -6.36
C TYR A 274 -18.82 4.35 -6.94
N THR A 275 -19.90 4.47 -6.17
CA THR A 275 -21.26 4.21 -6.63
C THR A 275 -21.80 5.34 -7.51
N ASN A 276 -21.21 6.53 -7.41
CA ASN A 276 -21.51 7.70 -8.24
C ASN A 276 -20.18 8.45 -8.49
N ASP A 277 -19.91 8.74 -9.76
CA ASP A 277 -18.69 9.44 -10.18
C ASP A 277 -18.61 10.89 -9.66
N GLU A 278 -19.74 11.54 -9.38
CA GLU A 278 -19.77 12.88 -8.81
C GLU A 278 -19.08 12.95 -7.42
N LEU A 279 -19.04 11.82 -6.68
CA LEU A 279 -18.38 11.74 -5.38
C LEU A 279 -16.87 12.00 -5.48
N ARG A 280 -16.24 11.64 -6.59
CA ARG A 280 -14.79 11.80 -6.79
C ARG A 280 -14.33 13.24 -6.63
N GLY A 281 -15.14 14.19 -7.12
CA GLY A 281 -14.84 15.62 -7.10
C GLY A 281 -15.13 16.35 -5.79
N ILE A 282 -15.75 15.70 -4.80
CA ILE A 282 -16.05 16.33 -3.49
C ILE A 282 -14.73 16.69 -2.81
N ARG A 283 -14.59 17.96 -2.39
CA ARG A 283 -13.39 18.44 -1.73
C ARG A 283 -13.53 18.42 -0.21
N LEU A 284 -12.54 17.81 0.44
CA LEU A 284 -12.51 17.64 1.89
C LEU A 284 -11.20 18.19 2.48
N SER A 285 -11.29 18.64 3.72
CA SER A 285 -10.14 19.02 4.53
C SER A 285 -10.22 18.34 5.89
N GLY A 286 -9.09 17.91 6.41
CA GLY A 286 -9.03 17.25 7.71
C GLY A 286 -7.66 16.67 8.00
N ASN A 287 -7.54 16.12 9.21
CA ASN A 287 -6.36 15.39 9.65
C ASN A 287 -6.81 14.00 10.12
N LEU A 288 -6.05 12.97 9.75
CA LEU A 288 -6.27 11.59 10.13
C LEU A 288 -4.95 10.98 10.61
N PHE A 289 -4.97 10.30 11.75
CA PHE A 289 -3.82 9.51 12.19
C PHE A 289 -3.73 8.22 11.36
N ARG A 290 -2.51 7.84 11.02
CA ARG A 290 -2.25 6.62 10.22
C ARG A 290 -2.38 5.33 11.04
N TYR A 291 -2.23 5.42 12.38
CA TYR A 291 -2.22 4.28 13.33
C TYR A 291 -3.38 4.35 14.32
#